data_204ef748ba1ade689a94cb834ae2ded7
#
_entry.id   204ef748ba1ade689a94cb834ae2ded7
#
_cell.length_a   1.000
_cell.length_b   1.000
_cell.length_c   1.000
_cell.angle_alpha   90.00
_cell.angle_beta   90.00
_cell.angle_gamma   90.00
#
_symmetry.space_group_name_H-M   'P 1'
#
loop_
_entity.id
_entity.type
_entity.pdbx_description
1 polymer ?
#
loop_
_entity_poly.entity_id
_entity_poly.type
_entity_poly.pdbx_seq_one_letter_code
_entity_poly.pdbx_strand_id
1 'polypeptide(L)'
;MVDIMTAGSMNPWVEDASNPDAYWGAVEEMRRQGNEVLVADDGEVVGVCQLIMFRHIQYQGARCAELETVHVRADRRSQGIGAALLAEAERRAREAGCYRIQLTSRNERADAHRFYVREGYVPTSVGFKKLFGD
;
A
#
# COMPACT_ATOMS: atom_id res chain seq x y z
N MET A 1 1.29 -7.43 -11.35
CA MET A 1 1.65 -6.69 -10.11
C MET A 1 2.89 -5.83 -10.29
N VAL A 2 4.03 -6.43 -10.59
CA VAL A 2 5.31 -5.68 -10.69
C VAL A 2 5.26 -4.60 -11.77
N ASP A 3 4.68 -4.90 -12.93
CA ASP A 3 4.54 -3.92 -14.02
C ASP A 3 3.74 -2.68 -13.59
N ILE A 4 2.72 -2.88 -12.77
CA ILE A 4 1.90 -1.78 -12.24
C ILE A 4 2.73 -0.90 -11.30
N MET A 5 3.53 -1.53 -10.44
CA MET A 5 4.42 -0.82 -9.52
C MET A 5 5.49 -0.03 -10.28
N THR A 6 6.11 -0.66 -11.30
CA THR A 6 7.12 -0.02 -12.13
C THR A 6 6.57 1.24 -12.80
N ALA A 7 5.39 1.14 -13.40
CA ALA A 7 4.75 2.27 -14.08
C ALA A 7 4.35 3.39 -13.10
N GLY A 8 4.01 3.04 -11.86
CA GLY A 8 3.59 4.01 -10.83
C GLY A 8 4.73 4.50 -9.94
N SER A 9 5.91 3.91 -10.06
CA SER A 9 7.05 4.27 -9.21
C SER A 9 7.66 5.61 -9.63
N MET A 10 8.05 6.41 -8.65
CA MET A 10 8.83 7.62 -8.88
C MET A 10 10.31 7.30 -9.09
N ASN A 11 10.70 6.05 -8.84
CA ASN A 11 12.05 5.54 -9.06
C ASN A 11 11.98 4.22 -9.85
N PRO A 12 11.48 4.26 -11.11
CA PRO A 12 11.20 3.03 -11.87
C PRO A 12 12.44 2.19 -12.17
N TRP A 13 13.63 2.79 -12.12
CA TRP A 13 14.88 2.05 -12.35
C TRP A 13 15.25 1.10 -11.21
N VAL A 14 14.59 1.19 -10.07
CA VAL A 14 14.80 0.26 -8.94
C VAL A 14 13.94 -0.99 -9.09
N GLU A 15 12.84 -0.87 -9.81
CA GLU A 15 11.93 -1.98 -10.04
C GLU A 15 12.37 -2.81 -11.23
N ASP A 16 12.29 -4.13 -11.11
CA ASP A 16 12.75 -5.04 -12.17
C ASP A 16 11.77 -6.20 -12.35
N ALA A 17 10.89 -6.06 -13.34
CA ALA A 17 9.91 -7.10 -13.67
C ALA A 17 10.55 -8.38 -14.22
N SER A 18 11.82 -8.33 -14.64
CA SER A 18 12.53 -9.52 -15.11
C SER A 18 13.05 -10.40 -13.97
N ASN A 19 12.94 -9.92 -12.72
CA ASN A 19 13.36 -10.67 -11.52
C ASN A 19 12.16 -10.94 -10.60
N PRO A 20 11.20 -11.79 -11.01
CA PRO A 20 10.01 -12.04 -10.20
C PRO A 20 10.29 -12.72 -8.86
N ASP A 21 11.39 -13.48 -8.77
CA ASP A 21 11.72 -14.23 -7.55
C ASP A 21 11.98 -13.32 -6.35
N ALA A 22 12.58 -12.16 -6.58
CA ALA A 22 12.82 -11.18 -5.52
C ALA A 22 11.50 -10.70 -4.90
N TYR A 23 10.50 -10.44 -5.74
CA TYR A 23 9.17 -10.02 -5.28
C TYR A 23 8.41 -11.15 -4.60
N TRP A 24 8.49 -12.37 -5.14
CA TRP A 24 7.85 -13.53 -4.55
C TRP A 24 8.42 -13.86 -3.19
N GLY A 25 9.74 -13.82 -3.03
CA GLY A 25 10.41 -14.02 -1.75
C GLY A 25 9.91 -13.01 -0.70
N ALA A 26 9.79 -11.74 -1.09
CA ALA A 26 9.26 -10.71 -0.21
C ALA A 26 7.81 -10.97 0.19
N VAL A 27 6.95 -11.36 -0.77
CA VAL A 27 5.54 -11.68 -0.48
C VAL A 27 5.43 -12.86 0.49
N GLU A 28 6.24 -13.90 0.32
CA GLU A 28 6.24 -15.05 1.21
C GLU A 28 6.66 -14.66 2.64
N GLU A 29 7.68 -13.81 2.76
CA GLU A 29 8.11 -13.29 4.06
C GLU A 29 7.02 -12.44 4.71
N MET A 30 6.36 -11.57 3.96
CA MET A 30 5.24 -10.77 4.45
C MET A 30 4.14 -11.66 5.02
N ARG A 31 3.79 -12.74 4.32
CA ARG A 31 2.78 -13.69 4.78
C ARG A 31 3.16 -14.35 6.10
N ARG A 32 4.42 -14.72 6.24
CA ARG A 32 4.91 -15.31 7.49
C ARG A 32 4.83 -14.33 8.67
N GLN A 33 4.92 -13.03 8.37
CA GLN A 33 4.80 -11.96 9.38
C GLN A 33 3.35 -11.53 9.64
N GLY A 34 2.39 -12.17 8.99
CA GLY A 34 0.98 -11.81 9.12
C GLY A 34 0.54 -10.61 8.27
N ASN A 35 1.36 -10.24 7.29
CA ASN A 35 1.09 -9.14 6.37
C ASN A 35 0.61 -9.68 5.03
N GLU A 36 0.00 -8.83 4.21
CA GLU A 36 -0.65 -9.26 2.98
C GLU A 36 -0.36 -8.32 1.82
N VAL A 37 -0.32 -8.89 0.62
CA VAL A 37 -0.42 -8.11 -0.63
C VAL A 37 -1.80 -8.37 -1.21
N LEU A 38 -2.56 -7.30 -1.43
CA LEU A 38 -3.88 -7.35 -2.01
C LEU A 38 -3.80 -6.92 -3.47
N VAL A 39 -4.51 -7.62 -4.33
CA VAL A 39 -4.60 -7.26 -5.75
C VAL A 39 -6.06 -7.09 -6.15
N ALA A 40 -6.31 -6.16 -7.06
CA ALA A 40 -7.58 -6.05 -7.75
C ALA A 40 -7.45 -6.80 -9.07
N ASP A 41 -8.31 -7.79 -9.28
CA ASP A 41 -8.27 -8.70 -10.42
C ASP A 41 -9.65 -8.77 -11.06
N ASP A 42 -9.76 -8.41 -12.33
CA ASP A 42 -10.99 -8.51 -13.14
C ASP A 42 -10.77 -9.38 -14.39
N GLY A 43 -9.93 -10.40 -14.28
CA GLY A 43 -9.42 -11.22 -15.37
C GLY A 43 -7.93 -10.98 -15.58
N GLU A 44 -7.45 -9.84 -15.14
CA GLU A 44 -6.04 -9.49 -15.05
C GLU A 44 -5.83 -8.57 -13.85
N VAL A 45 -4.62 -8.51 -13.33
CA VAL A 45 -4.30 -7.65 -12.18
C VAL A 45 -4.25 -6.20 -12.63
N VAL A 46 -5.12 -5.37 -12.05
CA VAL A 46 -5.26 -3.95 -12.40
C VAL A 46 -4.93 -3.02 -11.24
N GLY A 47 -4.71 -3.55 -10.05
CA GLY A 47 -4.31 -2.75 -8.90
C GLY A 47 -3.63 -3.62 -7.85
N VAL A 48 -2.89 -2.98 -6.95
CA VAL A 48 -2.14 -3.64 -5.89
C VAL A 48 -2.03 -2.71 -4.69
N CYS A 49 -2.01 -3.28 -3.49
CA CYS A 49 -1.53 -2.60 -2.30
C CYS A 49 -0.93 -3.61 -1.32
N GLN A 50 -0.02 -3.13 -0.48
CA GLN A 50 0.56 -3.90 0.61
C GLN A 50 -0.07 -3.47 1.92
N LEU A 51 -0.56 -4.43 2.69
CA LEU A 51 -1.17 -4.20 4.01
C LEU A 51 -0.23 -4.74 5.08
N ILE A 52 0.29 -3.84 5.91
CA ILE A 52 1.18 -4.17 7.02
C ILE A 52 0.40 -4.00 8.32
N MET A 53 0.47 -5.01 9.19
CA MET A 53 -0.14 -4.94 10.51
C MET A 53 0.94 -5.12 11.56
N PHE A 54 0.94 -4.24 12.57
CA PHE A 54 1.97 -4.23 13.60
C PHE A 54 1.40 -3.75 14.93
N ARG A 55 2.14 -4.02 16.01
CA ARG A 55 1.77 -3.60 17.35
C ARG A 55 2.49 -2.32 17.73
N HIS A 56 1.75 -1.41 18.37
CA HIS A 56 2.33 -0.26 19.07
C HIS A 56 2.65 -0.63 20.51
N ILE A 57 3.70 -0.03 21.07
CA ILE A 57 3.86 0.01 22.52
C ILE A 57 2.80 0.97 23.10
N GLN A 58 2.56 2.07 22.38
CA GLN A 58 1.51 3.04 22.71
C GLN A 58 0.12 2.39 22.65
N TYR A 59 -0.86 3.11 23.17
CA TYR A 59 -2.27 2.70 23.15
C TYR A 59 -2.47 1.29 23.72
N GLN A 60 -1.72 1.00 24.81
CA GLN A 60 -1.80 -0.28 25.51
C GLN A 60 -1.47 -1.48 24.62
N GLY A 61 -0.50 -1.32 23.74
CA GLY A 61 -0.10 -2.40 22.85
C GLY A 61 -1.07 -2.64 21.70
N ALA A 62 -1.85 -1.65 21.32
CA ALA A 62 -2.84 -1.78 20.26
C ALA A 62 -2.21 -2.12 18.91
N ARG A 63 -2.99 -2.79 18.08
CA ARG A 63 -2.58 -3.13 16.72
C ARG A 63 -2.92 -1.99 15.75
N CYS A 64 -2.02 -1.73 14.83
CA CYS A 64 -2.16 -0.71 13.79
C CYS A 64 -1.94 -1.33 12.42
N ALA A 65 -2.56 -0.76 11.39
CA ALA A 65 -2.33 -1.13 10.00
C ALA A 65 -1.69 0.02 9.23
N GLU A 66 -0.86 -0.33 8.26
CA GLU A 66 -0.25 0.62 7.34
C GLU A 66 -0.37 0.11 5.91
N LEU A 67 -0.68 1.03 5.01
CA LEU A 67 -0.72 0.76 3.57
C LEU A 67 0.57 1.23 2.92
N GLU A 68 1.12 0.37 2.09
CA GLU A 68 2.26 0.67 1.24
C GLU A 68 1.94 0.28 -0.19
N THR A 69 2.62 0.90 -1.15
CA THR A 69 2.58 0.46 -2.55
C THR A 69 1.14 0.41 -3.10
N VAL A 70 0.38 1.48 -2.90
CA VAL A 70 -0.98 1.57 -3.46
C VAL A 70 -0.88 2.05 -4.91
N HIS A 71 -1.15 1.15 -5.86
CA HIS A 71 -1.09 1.46 -7.28
C HIS A 71 -2.28 0.88 -8.03
N VAL A 72 -2.81 1.67 -8.95
CA VAL A 72 -3.81 1.24 -9.93
C VAL A 72 -3.23 1.46 -11.32
N ARG A 73 -3.42 0.49 -12.21
CA ARG A 73 -2.95 0.59 -13.60
C ARG A 73 -3.50 1.87 -14.23
N ALA A 74 -2.64 2.59 -14.95
CA ALA A 74 -2.94 3.94 -15.44
C ALA A 74 -4.23 4.02 -16.28
N ASP A 75 -4.48 3.01 -17.13
CA ASP A 75 -5.66 2.94 -17.99
C ASP A 75 -6.95 2.52 -17.25
N ARG A 76 -6.83 2.18 -15.96
CA ARG A 76 -7.96 1.75 -15.14
C ARG A 76 -8.21 2.69 -13.96
N ARG A 77 -7.59 3.84 -13.94
CA ARG A 77 -7.81 4.86 -12.90
C ARG A 77 -9.19 5.50 -13.04
N SER A 78 -9.66 6.09 -11.94
CA SER A 78 -10.98 6.75 -11.87
C SER A 78 -12.17 5.81 -12.13
N GLN A 79 -11.99 4.52 -11.85
CA GLN A 79 -13.03 3.49 -11.99
C GLN A 79 -13.40 2.84 -10.65
N GLY A 80 -12.95 3.43 -9.54
CA GLY A 80 -13.25 2.91 -8.19
C GLY A 80 -12.35 1.77 -7.73
N ILE A 81 -11.34 1.37 -8.48
CA ILE A 81 -10.45 0.25 -8.13
C ILE A 81 -9.62 0.59 -6.88
N GLY A 82 -9.05 1.80 -6.84
CA GLY A 82 -8.31 2.24 -5.66
C GLY A 82 -9.18 2.27 -4.40
N ALA A 83 -10.39 2.79 -4.51
CA ALA A 83 -11.35 2.81 -3.41
C ALA A 83 -11.69 1.39 -2.93
N ALA A 84 -11.85 0.44 -3.86
CA ALA A 84 -12.11 -0.96 -3.52
C ALA A 84 -10.94 -1.61 -2.81
N LEU A 85 -9.70 -1.34 -3.24
CA LEU A 85 -8.50 -1.82 -2.55
C LEU A 85 -8.42 -1.29 -1.12
N LEU A 86 -8.64 0.01 -0.93
CA LEU A 86 -8.65 0.61 0.40
C LEU A 86 -9.74 0.02 1.29
N ALA A 87 -10.95 -0.14 0.75
CA ALA A 87 -12.07 -0.72 1.50
C ALA A 87 -11.76 -2.14 1.99
N GLU A 88 -11.16 -2.97 1.14
CA GLU A 88 -10.78 -4.33 1.51
C GLU A 88 -9.66 -4.35 2.55
N ALA A 89 -8.66 -3.49 2.39
CA ALA A 89 -7.59 -3.35 3.37
C ALA A 89 -8.13 -2.91 4.73
N GLU A 90 -9.03 -1.93 4.74
CA GLU A 90 -9.68 -1.44 5.96
C GLU A 90 -10.52 -2.53 6.63
N ARG A 91 -11.26 -3.31 5.84
CA ARG A 91 -12.05 -4.44 6.35
C ARG A 91 -11.15 -5.44 7.07
N ARG A 92 -10.03 -5.80 6.46
CA ARG A 92 -9.08 -6.75 7.04
C ARG A 92 -8.40 -6.20 8.29
N ALA A 93 -8.05 -4.93 8.27
CA ALA A 93 -7.46 -4.26 9.43
C ALA A 93 -8.42 -4.24 10.62
N ARG A 94 -9.69 -3.90 10.39
CA ARG A 94 -10.72 -3.94 11.43
C ARG A 94 -10.94 -5.35 11.97
N GLU A 95 -11.02 -6.33 11.10
CA GLU A 95 -11.19 -7.73 11.48
C GLU A 95 -10.02 -8.23 12.33
N ALA A 96 -8.82 -7.74 12.06
CA ALA A 96 -7.62 -8.05 12.85
C ALA A 96 -7.52 -7.26 14.16
N GLY A 97 -8.46 -6.38 14.45
CA GLY A 97 -8.48 -5.59 15.68
C GLY A 97 -7.63 -4.33 15.64
N CYS A 98 -7.24 -3.84 14.46
CA CYS A 98 -6.49 -2.61 14.34
C CYS A 98 -7.37 -1.41 14.73
N TYR A 99 -6.79 -0.47 15.51
CA TYR A 99 -7.51 0.72 15.91
C TYR A 99 -7.43 1.85 14.87
N ARG A 100 -6.46 1.77 13.95
CA ARG A 100 -6.32 2.72 12.84
C ARG A 100 -5.61 2.07 11.67
N ILE A 101 -5.76 2.71 10.52
CA ILE A 101 -4.98 2.45 9.32
C ILE A 101 -4.35 3.76 8.86
N GLN A 102 -3.11 3.72 8.43
CA GLN A 102 -2.37 4.90 8.03
C GLN A 102 -1.58 4.63 6.75
N LEU A 103 -1.17 5.70 6.09
CA LEU A 103 -0.28 5.65 4.94
C LEU A 103 0.52 6.95 4.86
N THR A 104 1.59 6.92 4.10
CA THR A 104 2.30 8.12 3.69
C THR A 104 2.21 8.27 2.18
N SER A 105 2.21 9.51 1.71
CA SER A 105 2.22 9.83 0.29
C SER A 105 3.17 10.99 0.07
N ARG A 106 3.92 10.96 -1.03
CA ARG A 106 4.87 12.03 -1.33
C ARG A 106 4.15 13.36 -1.49
N ASN A 107 4.81 14.43 -1.04
CA ASN A 107 4.23 15.78 -1.07
C ASN A 107 3.80 16.22 -2.47
N GLU A 108 4.50 15.77 -3.52
CA GLU A 108 4.28 16.14 -4.90
C GLU A 108 3.06 15.46 -5.53
N ARG A 109 2.50 14.44 -4.88
CA ARG A 109 1.39 13.64 -5.42
C ARG A 109 0.04 14.22 -5.03
N ALA A 110 -0.25 15.43 -5.53
CA ALA A 110 -1.49 16.14 -5.18
C ALA A 110 -2.77 15.36 -5.52
N ASP A 111 -2.78 14.63 -6.64
CA ASP A 111 -3.93 13.81 -7.04
C ASP A 111 -4.18 12.66 -6.06
N ALA A 112 -3.10 12.01 -5.59
CA ALA A 112 -3.19 10.96 -4.60
C ALA A 112 -3.72 11.51 -3.27
N HIS A 113 -3.26 12.70 -2.85
CA HIS A 113 -3.73 13.34 -1.63
C HIS A 113 -5.23 13.60 -1.68
N ARG A 114 -5.73 14.12 -2.80
CA ARG A 114 -7.18 14.34 -2.98
C ARG A 114 -7.96 13.04 -2.90
N PHE A 115 -7.42 11.97 -3.49
CA PHE A 115 -8.03 10.65 -3.43
C PHE A 115 -8.13 10.16 -1.98
N TYR A 116 -7.04 10.20 -1.22
CA TYR A 116 -7.04 9.73 0.16
C TYR A 116 -7.98 10.53 1.05
N VAL A 117 -8.02 11.86 0.88
CA VAL A 117 -8.95 12.71 1.64
C VAL A 117 -10.40 12.35 1.31
N ARG A 118 -10.72 12.12 0.05
CA ARG A 118 -12.06 11.68 -0.37
C ARG A 118 -12.44 10.34 0.24
N GLU A 119 -11.47 9.44 0.40
CA GLU A 119 -11.70 8.13 1.01
C GLU A 119 -11.69 8.17 2.54
N GLY A 120 -11.61 9.34 3.15
CA GLY A 120 -11.75 9.52 4.60
C GLY A 120 -10.43 9.58 5.38
N TYR A 121 -9.30 9.63 4.70
CA TYR A 121 -7.99 9.78 5.36
C TYR A 121 -7.73 11.25 5.67
N VAL A 122 -7.17 11.51 6.84
CA VAL A 122 -6.91 12.86 7.31
C VAL A 122 -5.39 13.08 7.38
N PRO A 123 -4.85 14.14 6.74
CA PRO A 123 -3.42 14.41 6.75
C PRO A 123 -2.98 15.02 8.08
N THR A 124 -2.72 14.16 9.07
CA THR A 124 -2.42 14.56 10.44
C THR A 124 -0.93 14.68 10.75
N SER A 125 -0.07 14.16 9.87
CA SER A 125 1.34 13.99 10.20
C SER A 125 2.21 14.20 8.98
N VAL A 126 3.46 14.60 9.21
CA VAL A 126 4.50 14.71 8.18
C VAL A 126 5.41 13.48 8.28
N GLY A 127 5.65 12.83 7.16
CA GLY A 127 6.58 11.71 7.08
C GLY A 127 8.02 12.20 6.90
N PHE A 128 8.95 11.58 7.60
CA PHE A 128 10.39 11.83 7.45
C PHE A 128 11.05 10.56 6.95
N LYS A 129 11.93 10.70 5.97
CA LYS A 129 12.59 9.55 5.35
C LYS A 129 14.10 9.79 5.29
N LYS A 130 14.84 8.78 5.64
CA LYS A 130 16.29 8.78 5.48
C LYS A 130 16.66 7.50 4.74
N LEU A 131 17.18 7.65 3.54
CA LEU A 131 17.62 6.51 2.74
C LEU A 131 19.01 6.10 3.18
N PHE A 132 19.22 4.78 3.27
CA PHE A 132 20.55 4.22 3.54
C PHE A 132 21.10 3.74 2.20
N GLY A 133 22.27 4.22 1.86
CA GLY A 133 22.91 3.88 0.61
C GLY A 133 24.36 4.35 0.60
N ASP A 134 25.07 4.00 -0.42
CA ASP A 134 26.48 4.34 -0.59
C ASP A 134 26.70 5.81 -0.89
#